data_33248f3d70cabb78d96272a5428e9c8f
#
_entry.id   33248f3d70cabb78d96272a5428e9c8f
#
_cell.length_a   1.000
_cell.length_b   1.000
_cell.length_c   1.000
_cell.angle_alpha   90.00
_cell.angle_beta   90.00
_cell.angle_gamma   90.00
#
_symmetry.space_group_name_H-M   'P 1'
#
loop_
_entity.id
_entity.type
_entity.pdbx_description
1 polymer ?
#
loop_
_entity_poly.entity_id
_entity_poly.type
_entity_poly.pdbx_seq_one_letter_code
_entity_poly.pdbx_strand_id
1 'polypeptide(L)'
;MTLTVTITNSIISFAFFEGERALPPMLRIAAAPARTADEYAALLHDMPLPQQMQPVKVAVIASVVPLLTPELCRTVHLLYPDAICLTVGAGLKTGLTIHTDHPAEVGADLVAMAVGATTLHKPPFLVLNLGDVTTLSAVLEEKGTPVYHGCAILPGAKLSATALKQEAALLSTVELAPPTHAIGKNTADSVRAGLLLGLSAAIERLCTAFEAETGVKMPLIATGEEAELILPLLERTAIYDGTLAHKGLAHLALRNAKKAGNPAKRV
;
A
#
# COMPACT_ATOMS: atom_id res chain seq x y z
N MET A 1 -6.04 -20.70 5.87
CA MET A 1 -5.24 -19.74 5.11
C MET A 1 -5.95 -18.39 5.07
N THR A 2 -5.21 -17.31 4.92
CA THR A 2 -5.73 -15.96 4.78
C THR A 2 -5.45 -15.45 3.37
N LEU A 3 -6.46 -14.85 2.72
CA LEU A 3 -6.32 -14.08 1.50
C LEU A 3 -6.26 -12.59 1.86
N THR A 4 -5.30 -11.88 1.34
CA THR A 4 -5.17 -10.42 1.49
C THR A 4 -5.31 -9.74 0.14
N VAL A 5 -6.09 -8.68 0.06
CA VAL A 5 -6.35 -7.95 -1.17
C VAL A 5 -6.09 -6.47 -0.94
N THR A 6 -5.25 -5.86 -1.78
CA THR A 6 -5.11 -4.41 -1.83
C THR A 6 -5.65 -3.89 -3.16
N ILE A 7 -6.42 -2.81 -3.11
CA ILE A 7 -7.03 -2.18 -4.29
C ILE A 7 -6.56 -0.73 -4.33
N THR A 8 -5.66 -0.44 -5.26
CA THR A 8 -5.19 0.92 -5.58
C THR A 8 -5.89 1.41 -6.86
N ASN A 9 -5.62 2.66 -7.27
CA ASN A 9 -6.20 3.21 -8.49
C ASN A 9 -5.75 2.47 -9.76
N SER A 10 -4.55 1.90 -9.76
CA SER A 10 -3.96 1.22 -10.93
C SER A 10 -3.93 -0.29 -10.82
N ILE A 11 -3.76 -0.85 -9.62
CA ILE A 11 -3.49 -2.28 -9.40
C ILE A 11 -4.38 -2.84 -8.30
N ILE A 12 -4.88 -4.05 -8.52
CA ILE A 12 -5.43 -4.92 -7.49
C ILE A 12 -4.41 -6.04 -7.26
N SER A 13 -3.95 -6.20 -6.02
CA SER A 13 -3.01 -7.27 -5.70
C SER A 13 -3.59 -8.24 -4.67
N PHE A 14 -3.22 -9.51 -4.82
CA PHE A 14 -3.66 -10.62 -3.99
C PHE A 14 -2.45 -11.36 -3.45
N ALA A 15 -2.46 -11.64 -2.16
CA ALA A 15 -1.44 -12.49 -1.55
C ALA A 15 -2.08 -13.47 -0.57
N PHE A 16 -1.48 -14.64 -0.44
CA PHE A 16 -1.94 -15.70 0.45
C PHE A 16 -0.99 -15.84 1.63
N PHE A 17 -1.54 -16.07 2.80
CA PHE A 17 -0.79 -16.21 4.04
C PHE A 17 -1.19 -17.44 4.84
N GLU A 18 -0.21 -18.09 5.43
CA GLU A 18 -0.38 -19.08 6.47
C GLU A 18 0.15 -18.50 7.80
N GLY A 19 -0.75 -18.02 8.65
CA GLY A 19 -0.36 -17.16 9.76
C GLY A 19 0.24 -15.84 9.25
N GLU A 20 1.51 -15.58 9.59
CA GLU A 20 2.27 -14.41 9.14
C GLU A 20 3.18 -14.72 7.93
N ARG A 21 3.28 -15.99 7.53
CA ARG A 21 4.11 -16.42 6.41
C ARG A 21 3.40 -16.19 5.08
N ALA A 22 3.98 -15.35 4.22
CA ALA A 22 3.49 -15.18 2.85
C ALA A 22 3.76 -16.44 2.01
N LEU A 23 2.79 -16.80 1.18
CA LEU A 23 2.88 -17.91 0.23
C LEU A 23 2.96 -17.33 -1.19
N PRO A 24 4.10 -17.46 -1.89
CA PRO A 24 4.23 -16.98 -3.25
C PRO A 24 3.36 -17.81 -4.23
N PRO A 25 3.00 -17.23 -5.38
CA PRO A 25 3.28 -15.87 -5.81
C PRO A 25 2.28 -14.83 -5.25
N MET A 26 2.67 -13.55 -5.23
CA MET A 26 1.74 -12.44 -5.13
C MET A 26 1.18 -12.16 -6.54
N LEU A 27 -0.15 -12.14 -6.66
CA LEU A 27 -0.84 -11.94 -7.93
C LEU A 27 -1.24 -10.48 -8.09
N ARG A 28 -1.20 -9.96 -9.31
CA ARG A 28 -1.56 -8.58 -9.62
C ARG A 28 -2.39 -8.53 -10.89
N ILE A 29 -3.44 -7.70 -10.87
CA ILE A 29 -4.25 -7.38 -12.04
C ILE A 29 -4.46 -5.87 -12.12
N ALA A 30 -4.66 -5.34 -13.33
CA ALA A 30 -4.99 -3.93 -13.50
C ALA A 30 -6.36 -3.63 -12.87
N ALA A 31 -6.47 -2.51 -12.16
CA ALA A 31 -7.73 -2.05 -11.59
C ALA A 31 -8.69 -1.48 -12.67
N ALA A 32 -8.14 -1.00 -13.78
CA ALA A 32 -8.90 -0.48 -14.90
C ALA A 32 -8.70 -1.35 -16.17
N PRO A 33 -9.72 -1.60 -16.98
CA PRO A 33 -11.13 -1.27 -16.71
C PRO A 33 -11.70 -2.07 -15.53
N ALA A 34 -12.68 -1.49 -14.82
CA ALA A 34 -13.42 -2.21 -13.80
C ALA A 34 -14.13 -3.42 -14.39
N ARG A 35 -14.15 -4.52 -13.64
CA ARG A 35 -14.75 -5.80 -14.04
C ARG A 35 -15.80 -6.23 -13.02
N THR A 36 -16.66 -7.13 -13.43
CA THR A 36 -17.63 -7.79 -12.56
C THR A 36 -16.95 -8.82 -11.64
N ALA A 37 -17.62 -9.22 -10.58
CA ALA A 37 -17.12 -10.25 -9.66
C ALA A 37 -16.82 -11.58 -10.38
N ASP A 38 -17.64 -11.96 -11.36
CA ASP A 38 -17.47 -13.18 -12.14
C ASP A 38 -16.21 -13.13 -13.00
N GLU A 39 -15.92 -11.99 -13.65
CA GLU A 39 -14.71 -11.79 -14.44
C GLU A 39 -13.45 -11.83 -13.55
N TYR A 40 -13.48 -11.19 -12.37
CA TYR A 40 -12.39 -11.29 -11.41
C TYR A 40 -12.19 -12.73 -10.91
N ALA A 41 -13.28 -13.47 -10.67
CA ALA A 41 -13.21 -14.86 -10.23
C ALA A 41 -12.59 -15.75 -11.31
N ALA A 42 -12.98 -15.57 -12.58
CA ALA A 42 -12.40 -16.29 -13.71
C ALA A 42 -10.89 -16.00 -13.86
N LEU A 43 -10.50 -14.72 -13.82
CA LEU A 43 -9.10 -14.32 -13.89
C LEU A 43 -8.26 -14.95 -12.76
N LEU A 44 -8.76 -14.91 -11.51
CA LEU A 44 -8.04 -15.48 -10.38
C LEU A 44 -7.97 -17.00 -10.43
N HIS A 45 -8.99 -17.67 -10.97
CA HIS A 45 -8.99 -19.13 -11.15
C HIS A 45 -7.86 -19.58 -12.09
N ASP A 46 -7.59 -18.82 -13.13
CA ASP A 46 -6.58 -19.15 -14.15
C ASP A 46 -5.16 -18.69 -13.77
N MET A 47 -5.02 -17.91 -12.69
CA MET A 47 -3.71 -17.46 -12.22
C MET A 47 -2.94 -18.55 -11.47
N PRO A 48 -1.59 -18.50 -11.47
CA PRO A 48 -0.77 -19.44 -10.72
C PRO A 48 -0.97 -19.25 -9.22
N LEU A 49 -1.81 -20.07 -8.61
CA LEU A 49 -2.05 -20.07 -7.16
C LEU A 49 -0.91 -20.81 -6.43
N PRO A 50 -0.71 -20.55 -5.12
CA PRO A 50 0.27 -21.32 -4.33
C PRO A 50 0.03 -22.83 -4.42
N GLN A 51 1.08 -23.63 -4.61
CA GLN A 51 1.00 -25.08 -4.85
C GLN A 51 0.35 -25.87 -3.68
N GLN A 52 0.40 -25.36 -2.46
CA GLN A 52 -0.17 -26.00 -1.26
C GLN A 52 -1.29 -25.13 -0.70
N MET A 53 -2.40 -25.04 -1.44
CA MET A 53 -3.56 -24.27 -0.97
C MET A 53 -4.37 -25.05 0.07
N GLN A 54 -4.35 -24.56 1.29
CA GLN A 54 -5.41 -24.88 2.27
C GLN A 54 -6.66 -24.02 2.01
N PRO A 55 -7.84 -24.42 2.48
CA PRO A 55 -9.03 -23.57 2.33
C PRO A 55 -8.82 -22.17 2.92
N VAL A 56 -9.18 -21.15 2.14
CA VAL A 56 -9.19 -19.76 2.62
C VAL A 56 -10.32 -19.61 3.63
N LYS A 57 -9.99 -19.23 4.86
CA LYS A 57 -10.95 -19.02 5.95
C LYS A 57 -11.30 -17.55 6.16
N VAL A 58 -10.36 -16.66 5.85
CA VAL A 58 -10.51 -15.24 6.04
C VAL A 58 -9.93 -14.54 4.83
N ALA A 59 -10.62 -13.55 4.30
CA ALA A 59 -10.12 -12.58 3.34
C ALA A 59 -10.16 -11.18 3.98
N VAL A 60 -9.10 -10.39 3.78
CA VAL A 60 -9.06 -9.00 4.26
C VAL A 60 -8.71 -8.10 3.09
N ILE A 61 -9.53 -7.07 2.88
CA ILE A 61 -9.44 -6.14 1.76
C ILE A 61 -9.12 -4.74 2.29
N ALA A 62 -8.04 -4.13 1.78
CA ALA A 62 -7.79 -2.69 1.88
C ALA A 62 -8.02 -2.06 0.51
N SER A 63 -8.90 -1.08 0.44
CA SER A 63 -9.28 -0.45 -0.83
C SER A 63 -9.31 1.06 -0.70
N VAL A 64 -8.75 1.74 -1.70
CA VAL A 64 -8.92 3.17 -1.95
C VAL A 64 -9.84 3.45 -3.15
N VAL A 65 -10.47 2.40 -3.70
CA VAL A 65 -11.41 2.48 -4.83
C VAL A 65 -12.77 1.92 -4.41
N PRO A 66 -13.68 2.77 -3.88
CA PRO A 66 -14.96 2.32 -3.31
C PRO A 66 -15.82 1.49 -4.25
N LEU A 67 -15.78 1.79 -5.56
CA LEU A 67 -16.56 1.07 -6.57
C LEU A 67 -16.12 -0.40 -6.76
N LEU A 68 -14.85 -0.71 -6.54
CA LEU A 68 -14.32 -2.06 -6.73
C LEU A 68 -14.47 -2.94 -5.47
N THR A 69 -14.59 -2.33 -4.31
CA THR A 69 -14.65 -3.06 -3.03
C THR A 69 -15.80 -4.09 -2.98
N PRO A 70 -17.06 -3.75 -3.35
CA PRO A 70 -18.16 -4.72 -3.34
C PRO A 70 -17.93 -5.88 -4.34
N GLU A 71 -17.36 -5.57 -5.52
CA GLU A 71 -17.09 -6.58 -6.54
C GLU A 71 -16.04 -7.58 -6.05
N LEU A 72 -14.95 -7.09 -5.43
CA LEU A 72 -13.91 -7.97 -4.87
C LEU A 72 -14.42 -8.77 -3.66
N CYS A 73 -15.32 -8.21 -2.83
CA CYS A 73 -16.00 -8.99 -1.78
C CYS A 73 -16.84 -10.13 -2.36
N ARG A 74 -17.60 -9.86 -3.43
CA ARG A 74 -18.37 -10.91 -4.14
C ARG A 74 -17.45 -11.95 -4.78
N THR A 75 -16.36 -11.52 -5.43
CA THR A 75 -15.33 -12.42 -5.98
C THR A 75 -14.80 -13.38 -4.92
N VAL A 76 -14.49 -12.87 -3.72
CA VAL A 76 -14.06 -13.70 -2.60
C VAL A 76 -15.12 -14.75 -2.23
N HIS A 77 -16.39 -14.36 -2.15
CA HIS A 77 -17.47 -15.31 -1.82
C HIS A 77 -17.73 -16.33 -2.93
N LEU A 78 -17.54 -15.97 -4.22
CA LEU A 78 -17.64 -16.91 -5.33
C LEU A 78 -16.55 -17.97 -5.28
N LEU A 79 -15.29 -17.55 -5.02
CA LEU A 79 -14.15 -18.48 -4.99
C LEU A 79 -14.02 -19.24 -3.66
N TYR A 80 -14.39 -18.61 -2.56
CA TYR A 80 -14.23 -19.12 -1.20
C TYR A 80 -15.51 -18.89 -0.39
N PRO A 81 -16.59 -19.68 -0.63
CA PRO A 81 -17.92 -19.44 -0.03
C PRO A 81 -17.93 -19.43 1.50
N ASP A 82 -17.04 -20.21 2.11
CA ASP A 82 -16.93 -20.30 3.57
C ASP A 82 -15.99 -19.24 4.19
N ALA A 83 -15.35 -18.41 3.36
CA ALA A 83 -14.42 -17.40 3.84
C ALA A 83 -15.17 -16.19 4.42
N ILE A 84 -14.68 -15.69 5.54
CA ILE A 84 -15.14 -14.43 6.10
C ILE A 84 -14.40 -13.30 5.38
N CYS A 85 -15.14 -12.41 4.72
CA CYS A 85 -14.58 -11.24 4.07
C CYS A 85 -14.65 -10.02 5.01
N LEU A 86 -13.48 -9.44 5.31
CA LEU A 86 -13.31 -8.26 6.13
C LEU A 86 -12.79 -7.11 5.26
N THR A 87 -13.26 -5.91 5.48
CA THR A 87 -12.72 -4.69 4.86
C THR A 87 -12.05 -3.83 5.91
N VAL A 88 -10.91 -3.24 5.56
CA VAL A 88 -10.23 -2.29 6.44
C VAL A 88 -11.03 -1.00 6.50
N GLY A 89 -11.44 -0.61 7.69
CA GLY A 89 -12.28 0.55 7.93
C GLY A 89 -12.89 0.53 9.33
N ALA A 90 -13.97 1.30 9.50
CA ALA A 90 -14.64 1.43 10.79
C ALA A 90 -15.07 0.06 11.35
N GLY A 91 -14.78 -0.17 12.63
CA GLY A 91 -15.16 -1.40 13.33
C GLY A 91 -14.15 -2.55 13.28
N LEU A 92 -13.13 -2.48 12.39
CA LEU A 92 -12.03 -3.44 12.38
C LEU A 92 -11.01 -3.09 13.49
N LYS A 93 -10.60 -4.09 14.28
CA LYS A 93 -9.58 -3.89 15.32
C LYS A 93 -8.19 -3.88 14.68
N THR A 94 -7.60 -2.72 14.54
CA THR A 94 -6.27 -2.58 13.92
C THR A 94 -5.12 -2.77 14.91
N GLY A 95 -5.31 -2.40 16.19
CA GLY A 95 -4.24 -2.29 17.17
C GLY A 95 -3.39 -1.03 16.96
N LEU A 96 -3.79 -0.18 16.04
CA LEU A 96 -3.24 1.13 15.75
C LEU A 96 -4.28 2.18 16.18
N THR A 97 -3.89 3.15 16.98
CA THR A 97 -4.70 4.33 17.22
C THR A 97 -4.50 5.31 16.07
N ILE A 98 -5.56 5.93 15.58
CA ILE A 98 -5.49 6.96 14.54
C ILE A 98 -5.73 8.31 15.21
N HIS A 99 -4.70 9.16 15.21
CA HIS A 99 -4.71 10.46 15.84
C HIS A 99 -4.62 11.55 14.77
N THR A 100 -5.70 11.67 13.98
CA THR A 100 -5.90 12.69 12.94
C THR A 100 -7.23 13.38 13.19
N ASP A 101 -7.43 14.56 12.61
CA ASP A 101 -8.68 15.33 12.76
C ASP A 101 -9.90 14.52 12.31
N HIS A 102 -9.73 13.75 11.24
CA HIS A 102 -10.78 12.90 10.66
C HIS A 102 -10.29 11.46 10.49
N PRO A 103 -10.29 10.62 11.55
CA PRO A 103 -9.79 9.25 11.50
C PRO A 103 -10.43 8.36 10.43
N ALA A 104 -11.70 8.65 10.07
CA ALA A 104 -12.43 7.90 9.05
C ALA A 104 -11.96 8.18 7.60
N GLU A 105 -11.21 9.26 7.38
CA GLU A 105 -10.67 9.65 6.07
C GLU A 105 -9.30 9.03 5.80
N VAL A 106 -8.66 8.39 6.80
CA VAL A 106 -7.38 7.73 6.60
C VAL A 106 -7.57 6.52 5.70
N GLY A 107 -6.83 6.50 4.59
CA GLY A 107 -6.90 5.44 3.59
C GLY A 107 -6.67 4.05 4.19
N ALA A 108 -7.46 3.09 3.74
CA ALA A 108 -7.37 1.71 4.22
C ALA A 108 -5.99 1.08 3.94
N ASP A 109 -5.35 1.49 2.85
CA ASP A 109 -3.99 1.11 2.47
C ASP A 109 -2.95 1.69 3.44
N LEU A 110 -3.08 2.97 3.85
CA LEU A 110 -2.20 3.60 4.84
C LEU A 110 -2.29 2.87 6.19
N VAL A 111 -3.51 2.53 6.62
CA VAL A 111 -3.72 1.74 7.83
C VAL A 111 -3.07 0.36 7.71
N ALA A 112 -3.26 -0.33 6.58
CA ALA A 112 -2.66 -1.64 6.35
C ALA A 112 -1.13 -1.58 6.36
N MET A 113 -0.53 -0.59 5.69
CA MET A 113 0.93 -0.40 5.67
C MET A 113 1.48 -0.05 7.05
N ALA A 114 0.83 0.83 7.80
CA ALA A 114 1.24 1.18 9.16
C ALA A 114 1.19 -0.03 10.09
N VAL A 115 0.12 -0.85 10.03
CA VAL A 115 0.03 -2.11 10.78
C VAL A 115 1.11 -3.10 10.33
N GLY A 116 1.37 -3.23 9.03
CA GLY A 116 2.46 -4.06 8.50
C GLY A 116 3.82 -3.64 9.05
N ALA A 117 4.08 -2.33 9.12
CA ALA A 117 5.32 -1.80 9.67
C ALA A 117 5.49 -2.13 11.16
N THR A 118 4.41 -2.17 11.96
CA THR A 118 4.48 -2.58 13.37
C THR A 118 4.88 -4.03 13.57
N THR A 119 4.73 -4.89 12.55
CA THR A 119 5.20 -6.28 12.61
C THR A 119 6.70 -6.41 12.38
N LEU A 120 7.32 -5.39 11.77
CA LEU A 120 8.75 -5.35 11.45
C LEU A 120 9.55 -4.55 12.48
N HIS A 121 8.99 -3.44 12.92
CA HIS A 121 9.65 -2.48 13.81
C HIS A 121 8.71 -1.95 14.89
N LYS A 122 9.28 -1.66 16.06
CA LYS A 122 8.58 -0.88 17.08
C LYS A 122 8.57 0.59 16.68
N PRO A 123 7.47 1.31 16.89
CA PRO A 123 7.46 2.77 16.73
C PRO A 123 8.50 3.44 17.65
N PRO A 124 9.01 4.64 17.30
CA PRO A 124 8.57 5.47 16.17
C PRO A 124 9.23 5.08 14.84
N PHE A 125 8.49 5.24 13.73
CA PHE A 125 9.01 5.05 12.38
C PHE A 125 8.21 5.86 11.35
N LEU A 126 8.81 6.07 10.17
CA LEU A 126 8.13 6.59 8.98
C LEU A 126 7.79 5.45 8.03
N VAL A 127 6.62 5.53 7.39
CA VAL A 127 6.23 4.61 6.31
C VAL A 127 6.14 5.41 5.00
N LEU A 128 7.01 5.07 4.06
CA LEU A 128 7.05 5.64 2.72
C LEU A 128 6.42 4.66 1.72
N ASN A 129 5.31 5.03 1.13
CA ASN A 129 4.73 4.31 0.01
C ASN A 129 5.08 5.02 -1.30
N LEU A 130 5.74 4.32 -2.21
CA LEU A 130 6.17 4.78 -3.53
C LEU A 130 5.31 4.11 -4.60
N GLY A 131 4.12 4.66 -4.85
CA GLY A 131 3.16 4.20 -5.85
C GLY A 131 2.69 5.33 -6.75
N ASP A 132 1.52 5.17 -7.41
CA ASP A 132 0.88 6.25 -8.20
C ASP A 132 0.75 7.53 -7.39
N VAL A 133 0.45 7.39 -6.12
CA VAL A 133 0.51 8.44 -5.10
C VAL A 133 1.61 8.05 -4.11
N THR A 134 2.58 8.95 -3.93
CA THR A 134 3.60 8.80 -2.91
C THR A 134 3.09 9.35 -1.59
N THR A 135 3.17 8.55 -0.52
CA THR A 135 2.77 8.98 0.82
C THR A 135 3.88 8.74 1.83
N LEU A 136 4.07 9.69 2.73
CA LEU A 136 4.96 9.56 3.88
C LEU A 136 4.13 9.69 5.16
N SER A 137 4.00 8.61 5.92
CA SER A 137 3.21 8.55 7.15
C SER A 137 4.10 8.47 8.39
N ALA A 138 3.69 9.10 9.49
CA ALA A 138 4.36 9.00 10.77
C ALA A 138 3.58 8.10 11.73
N VAL A 139 4.27 7.13 12.32
CA VAL A 139 3.74 6.27 13.38
C VAL A 139 4.62 6.41 14.61
N LEU A 140 4.03 6.91 15.69
CA LEU A 140 4.70 7.12 16.98
C LEU A 140 4.24 6.08 18.00
N GLU A 141 4.81 6.13 19.19
CA GLU A 141 4.35 5.33 20.32
C GLU A 141 3.79 6.26 21.42
N GLU A 142 2.57 5.97 21.84
CA GLU A 142 1.97 6.63 22.99
C GLU A 142 1.48 5.57 23.99
N LYS A 143 2.02 5.61 25.20
CA LYS A 143 1.66 4.69 26.29
C LYS A 143 1.72 3.21 25.89
N GLY A 144 2.73 2.83 25.10
CA GLY A 144 2.94 1.46 24.63
C GLY A 144 2.03 1.03 23.48
N THR A 145 1.33 1.96 22.84
CA THR A 145 0.45 1.70 21.69
C THR A 145 0.94 2.44 20.46
N PRO A 146 1.01 1.78 19.28
CA PRO A 146 1.28 2.47 18.02
C PRO A 146 0.19 3.48 17.69
N VAL A 147 0.59 4.69 17.32
CA VAL A 147 -0.32 5.79 16.97
C VAL A 147 0.06 6.34 15.61
N TYR A 148 -0.88 6.32 14.68
CA TYR A 148 -0.76 6.97 13.39
C TYR A 148 -1.07 8.47 13.53
N HIS A 149 -0.06 9.32 13.29
CA HIS A 149 -0.17 10.76 13.48
C HIS A 149 -0.58 11.55 12.24
N GLY A 150 -0.53 10.92 11.07
CA GLY A 150 -0.87 11.56 9.81
C GLY A 150 0.17 11.30 8.73
N CYS A 151 0.00 11.96 7.59
CA CYS A 151 0.87 11.77 6.43
C CYS A 151 1.02 13.04 5.59
N ALA A 152 2.07 13.05 4.76
CA ALA A 152 2.17 13.90 3.58
C ALA A 152 1.84 13.08 2.34
N ILE A 153 1.19 13.71 1.35
CA ILE A 153 0.77 13.09 0.09
C ILE A 153 1.38 13.87 -1.06
N LEU A 154 2.05 13.16 -1.96
CA LEU A 154 2.66 13.72 -3.17
C LEU A 154 2.23 12.89 -4.39
N PRO A 155 2.25 13.47 -5.58
CA PRO A 155 2.11 12.68 -6.79
C PRO A 155 3.34 11.75 -6.94
N GLY A 156 3.11 10.50 -7.35
CA GLY A 156 4.19 9.58 -7.70
C GLY A 156 4.89 9.98 -9.00
N ALA A 157 6.03 9.36 -9.30
CA ALA A 157 6.84 9.71 -10.46
C ALA A 157 6.10 9.47 -11.79
N LYS A 158 5.40 8.32 -11.93
CA LYS A 158 4.62 8.00 -13.14
C LYS A 158 3.43 8.93 -13.33
N LEU A 159 2.72 9.26 -12.23
CA LEU A 159 1.61 10.21 -12.27
C LEU A 159 2.11 11.59 -12.70
N SER A 160 3.23 12.06 -12.13
CA SER A 160 3.84 13.33 -12.50
C SER A 160 4.30 13.37 -13.96
N ALA A 161 4.90 12.29 -14.46
CA ALA A 161 5.29 12.18 -15.87
C ALA A 161 4.09 12.24 -16.81
N THR A 162 2.99 11.57 -16.42
CA THR A 162 1.73 11.59 -17.18
C THR A 162 1.12 12.98 -17.22
N ALA A 163 1.09 13.68 -16.09
CA ALA A 163 0.60 15.06 -16.01
C ALA A 163 1.43 16.01 -16.87
N LEU A 164 2.76 15.92 -16.81
CA LEU A 164 3.64 16.73 -17.68
C LEU A 164 3.37 16.48 -19.17
N LYS A 165 3.16 15.22 -19.56
CA LYS A 165 2.82 14.89 -20.96
C LYS A 165 1.47 15.47 -21.39
N GLN A 166 0.47 15.48 -20.53
CA GLN A 166 -0.86 15.99 -20.83
C GLN A 166 -0.87 17.52 -20.99
N GLU A 167 -0.12 18.23 -20.15
CA GLU A 167 -0.14 19.68 -20.09
C GLU A 167 0.93 20.36 -20.98
N ALA A 168 1.98 19.62 -21.36
CA ALA A 168 3.08 20.17 -22.15
C ALA A 168 3.14 19.50 -23.52
N ALA A 169 2.52 20.13 -24.53
CA ALA A 169 2.32 19.58 -25.88
C ALA A 169 3.62 19.16 -26.61
N LEU A 170 4.77 19.71 -26.22
CA LEU A 170 6.08 19.39 -26.82
C LEU A 170 6.83 18.27 -26.06
N LEU A 171 6.31 17.80 -24.91
CA LEU A 171 6.93 16.72 -24.17
C LEU A 171 6.45 15.37 -24.69
N SER A 172 7.37 14.60 -25.28
CA SER A 172 7.11 13.20 -25.62
C SER A 172 6.97 12.32 -24.36
N THR A 173 6.41 11.12 -24.53
CA THR A 173 6.42 10.11 -23.47
C THR A 173 7.86 9.77 -23.10
N VAL A 174 8.21 9.99 -21.83
CA VAL A 174 9.53 9.66 -21.29
C VAL A 174 9.41 8.42 -20.42
N GLU A 175 10.16 7.38 -20.75
CA GLU A 175 10.33 6.23 -19.88
C GLU A 175 11.16 6.65 -18.66
N LEU A 176 10.62 6.40 -17.46
CA LEU A 176 11.29 6.74 -16.21
C LEU A 176 12.42 5.74 -15.93
N ALA A 177 13.60 6.25 -15.75
CA ALA A 177 14.79 5.52 -15.33
C ALA A 177 15.65 6.46 -14.46
N PRO A 178 16.47 5.93 -13.54
CA PRO A 178 17.34 6.74 -12.71
C PRO A 178 18.19 7.69 -13.57
N PRO A 179 18.24 8.99 -13.25
CA PRO A 179 19.01 9.97 -14.04
C PRO A 179 20.51 9.76 -13.84
N THR A 180 21.28 9.78 -14.93
CA THR A 180 22.75 9.69 -14.88
C THR A 180 23.39 11.03 -14.52
N HIS A 181 22.68 12.15 -14.76
CA HIS A 181 23.14 13.51 -14.50
C HIS A 181 22.00 14.35 -13.93
N ALA A 182 22.31 15.24 -13.00
CA ALA A 182 21.34 16.19 -12.45
C ALA A 182 20.96 17.28 -13.48
N ILE A 183 21.86 17.62 -14.40
CA ILE A 183 21.60 18.58 -15.49
C ILE A 183 21.32 17.78 -16.76
N GLY A 184 20.05 17.68 -17.14
CA GLY A 184 19.64 17.03 -18.38
C GLY A 184 20.06 17.85 -19.60
N LYS A 185 20.62 17.17 -20.62
CA LYS A 185 21.05 17.79 -21.87
C LYS A 185 20.06 17.60 -23.02
N ASN A 186 18.98 16.87 -22.77
CA ASN A 186 17.84 16.67 -23.66
C ASN A 186 16.56 16.60 -22.83
N THR A 187 15.42 16.64 -23.50
CA THR A 187 14.10 16.66 -22.84
C THR A 187 13.90 15.46 -21.91
N ALA A 188 14.24 14.24 -22.36
CA ALA A 188 14.03 13.04 -21.58
C ALA A 188 14.85 13.05 -20.28
N ASP A 189 16.13 13.40 -20.36
CA ASP A 189 17.01 13.47 -19.18
C ASP A 189 16.61 14.62 -18.26
N SER A 190 16.14 15.74 -18.80
CA SER A 190 15.65 16.87 -17.99
C SER A 190 14.39 16.49 -17.21
N VAL A 191 13.45 15.77 -17.85
CA VAL A 191 12.24 15.26 -17.18
C VAL A 191 12.61 14.24 -16.11
N ARG A 192 13.48 13.26 -16.42
CA ARG A 192 13.94 12.25 -15.44
C ARG A 192 14.59 12.91 -14.23
N ALA A 193 15.54 13.82 -14.45
CA ALA A 193 16.22 14.52 -13.37
C ALA A 193 15.24 15.34 -12.53
N GLY A 194 14.37 16.13 -13.16
CA GLY A 194 13.38 16.95 -12.46
C GLY A 194 12.42 16.13 -11.61
N LEU A 195 11.84 15.06 -12.18
CA LEU A 195 10.87 14.23 -11.47
C LEU A 195 11.50 13.37 -10.37
N LEU A 196 12.58 12.65 -10.68
CA LEU A 196 13.09 11.65 -9.75
C LEU A 196 13.99 12.27 -8.67
N LEU A 197 14.88 13.20 -9.01
CA LEU A 197 15.65 13.94 -8.00
C LEU A 197 14.76 14.91 -7.21
N GLY A 198 13.79 15.53 -7.87
CA GLY A 198 12.82 16.41 -7.20
C GLY A 198 11.99 15.64 -6.17
N LEU A 199 11.46 14.46 -6.52
CA LEU A 199 10.69 13.62 -5.61
C LEU A 199 11.56 13.09 -4.46
N SER A 200 12.79 12.62 -4.75
CA SER A 200 13.69 12.15 -3.70
C SER A 200 14.06 13.26 -2.71
N ALA A 201 14.36 14.47 -3.20
CA ALA A 201 14.65 15.63 -2.36
C ALA A 201 13.42 16.05 -1.53
N ALA A 202 12.22 15.99 -2.09
CA ALA A 202 10.98 16.26 -1.36
C ALA A 202 10.77 15.26 -0.22
N ILE A 203 10.99 13.96 -0.46
CA ILE A 203 10.91 12.90 0.55
C ILE A 203 11.91 13.16 1.69
N GLU A 204 13.17 13.44 1.37
CA GLU A 204 14.20 13.76 2.38
C GLU A 204 13.83 14.97 3.23
N ARG A 205 13.33 16.02 2.59
CA ARG A 205 12.89 17.23 3.29
C ARG A 205 11.70 16.97 4.20
N LEU A 206 10.72 16.18 3.74
CA LEU A 206 9.56 15.78 4.55
C LEU A 206 9.95 14.90 5.73
N CYS A 207 10.82 13.92 5.54
CA CYS A 207 11.34 13.11 6.65
C CYS A 207 11.99 14.00 7.72
N THR A 208 12.84 14.94 7.29
CA THR A 208 13.48 15.90 8.20
C THR A 208 12.47 16.81 8.90
N ALA A 209 11.42 17.23 8.19
CA ALA A 209 10.36 18.05 8.79
C ALA A 209 9.57 17.29 9.85
N PHE A 210 9.19 16.02 9.55
CA PHE A 210 8.46 15.17 10.50
C PHE A 210 9.28 14.90 11.76
N GLU A 211 10.57 14.60 11.59
CA GLU A 211 11.50 14.42 12.71
C GLU A 211 11.68 15.69 13.54
N ALA A 212 11.70 16.86 12.90
CA ALA A 212 11.80 18.15 13.62
C ALA A 212 10.50 18.46 14.39
N GLU A 213 9.33 18.18 13.81
CA GLU A 213 8.03 18.41 14.43
C GLU A 213 7.80 17.48 15.63
N THR A 214 8.18 16.21 15.50
CA THR A 214 8.01 15.21 16.56
C THR A 214 9.15 15.19 17.58
N GLY A 215 10.28 15.80 17.28
CA GLY A 215 11.48 15.78 18.11
C GLY A 215 12.21 14.44 18.15
N VAL A 216 11.84 13.47 17.28
CA VAL A 216 12.37 12.11 17.31
C VAL A 216 12.91 11.72 15.93
N LYS A 217 14.10 11.09 15.89
CA LYS A 217 14.62 10.44 14.69
C LYS A 217 13.89 9.13 14.43
N MET A 218 13.51 8.88 13.18
CA MET A 218 12.67 7.76 12.81
C MET A 218 13.28 6.96 11.66
N PRO A 219 13.40 5.61 11.80
CA PRO A 219 13.75 4.76 10.67
C PRO A 219 12.69 4.88 9.57
N LEU A 220 13.13 4.78 8.32
CA LEU A 220 12.27 4.83 7.14
C LEU A 220 11.97 3.41 6.67
N ILE A 221 10.70 3.03 6.65
CA ILE A 221 10.21 1.76 6.10
C ILE A 221 9.54 2.09 4.78
N ALA A 222 10.03 1.51 3.69
CA ALA A 222 9.57 1.82 2.34
C ALA A 222 8.85 0.64 1.69
N THR A 223 7.86 0.94 0.88
CA THR A 223 7.11 0.01 0.04
C THR A 223 6.69 0.68 -1.26
N GLY A 224 6.07 -0.06 -2.15
CA GLY A 224 5.48 0.47 -3.38
C GLY A 224 6.26 0.10 -4.64
N GLU A 225 5.59 0.28 -5.80
CA GLU A 225 6.09 -0.20 -7.09
C GLU A 225 7.15 0.71 -7.72
N GLU A 226 7.21 1.98 -7.30
CA GLU A 226 8.21 2.93 -7.78
C GLU A 226 9.48 2.94 -6.91
N ALA A 227 9.58 2.04 -5.94
CA ALA A 227 10.71 1.97 -5.00
C ALA A 227 12.07 1.82 -5.71
N GLU A 228 12.16 1.00 -6.75
CA GLU A 228 13.39 0.79 -7.51
C GLU A 228 13.89 2.09 -8.20
N LEU A 229 12.97 3.01 -8.53
CA LEU A 229 13.33 4.30 -9.15
C LEU A 229 13.82 5.33 -8.13
N ILE A 230 13.27 5.32 -6.93
CA ILE A 230 13.43 6.41 -5.95
C ILE A 230 14.40 6.06 -4.83
N LEU A 231 14.36 4.83 -4.28
CA LEU A 231 15.21 4.46 -3.14
C LEU A 231 16.70 4.65 -3.39
N PRO A 232 17.26 4.35 -4.60
CA PRO A 232 18.67 4.58 -4.88
C PRO A 232 19.09 6.06 -4.90
N LEU A 233 18.11 6.98 -4.95
CA LEU A 233 18.33 8.43 -4.99
C LEU A 233 18.21 9.08 -3.62
N LEU A 234 17.76 8.34 -2.60
CA LEU A 234 17.68 8.84 -1.23
C LEU A 234 19.05 8.79 -0.55
N GLU A 235 19.35 9.80 0.27
CA GLU A 235 20.55 9.83 1.11
C GLU A 235 20.37 8.97 2.36
N ARG A 236 19.14 8.89 2.89
CA ARG A 236 18.84 8.05 4.06
C ARG A 236 18.60 6.60 3.68
N THR A 237 19.00 5.71 4.57
CA THR A 237 18.72 4.29 4.42
C THR A 237 17.24 4.01 4.68
N ALA A 238 16.60 3.27 3.78
CA ALA A 238 15.25 2.78 3.93
C ALA A 238 15.23 1.25 4.03
N ILE A 239 14.34 0.72 4.87
CA ILE A 239 14.05 -0.71 4.95
C ILE A 239 12.92 -1.00 3.97
N TYR A 240 13.23 -1.68 2.88
CA TYR A 240 12.23 -1.97 1.85
C TYR A 240 11.49 -3.27 2.09
N ASP A 241 10.16 -3.22 1.98
CA ASP A 241 9.28 -4.40 1.98
C ASP A 241 8.13 -4.19 0.98
N GLY A 242 8.22 -4.84 -0.17
CA GLY A 242 7.20 -4.79 -1.23
C GLY A 242 5.87 -5.47 -0.86
N THR A 243 5.81 -6.17 0.28
CA THR A 243 4.60 -6.86 0.76
C THR A 243 4.00 -6.23 2.01
N LEU A 244 4.46 -5.03 2.39
CA LEU A 244 4.16 -4.39 3.67
C LEU A 244 2.64 -4.31 3.96
N ALA A 245 1.85 -3.83 2.99
CA ALA A 245 0.40 -3.74 3.14
C ALA A 245 -0.23 -5.14 3.36
N HIS A 246 0.19 -6.14 2.59
CA HIS A 246 -0.31 -7.51 2.71
C HIS A 246 0.05 -8.14 4.06
N LYS A 247 1.24 -7.89 4.60
CA LYS A 247 1.62 -8.31 5.96
C LYS A 247 0.71 -7.68 7.00
N GLY A 248 0.41 -6.38 6.86
CA GLY A 248 -0.56 -5.70 7.70
C GLY A 248 -1.94 -6.34 7.64
N LEU A 249 -2.43 -6.63 6.44
CA LEU A 249 -3.73 -7.30 6.26
C LEU A 249 -3.75 -8.70 6.87
N ALA A 250 -2.68 -9.48 6.72
CA ALA A 250 -2.57 -10.80 7.35
C ALA A 250 -2.59 -10.69 8.88
N HIS A 251 -1.89 -9.72 9.45
CA HIS A 251 -1.93 -9.43 10.88
C HIS A 251 -3.35 -9.01 11.34
N LEU A 252 -4.05 -8.17 10.57
CA LEU A 252 -5.43 -7.79 10.83
C LEU A 252 -6.39 -8.99 10.79
N ALA A 253 -6.18 -9.93 9.87
CA ALA A 253 -6.95 -11.17 9.83
C ALA A 253 -6.82 -11.96 11.14
N LEU A 254 -5.58 -12.19 11.60
CA LEU A 254 -5.32 -12.92 12.85
C LEU A 254 -5.96 -12.24 14.06
N ARG A 255 -5.91 -10.91 14.11
CA ARG A 255 -6.44 -10.10 15.20
C ARG A 255 -7.99 -10.10 15.27
N ASN A 256 -8.64 -10.27 14.11
CA ASN A 256 -10.10 -10.23 13.99
C ASN A 256 -10.75 -11.61 13.78
N ALA A 257 -9.98 -12.66 13.52
CA ALA A 257 -10.50 -14.02 13.24
C ALA A 257 -11.41 -14.55 14.36
N LYS A 258 -11.11 -14.26 15.63
CA LYS A 258 -11.94 -14.70 16.77
C LYS A 258 -13.31 -14.04 16.83
N LYS A 259 -13.50 -12.84 16.27
CA LYS A 259 -14.82 -12.16 16.19
C LYS A 259 -15.69 -12.73 15.07
N ALA A 260 -15.07 -13.25 14.04
CA ALA A 260 -15.71 -13.73 12.84
C ALA A 260 -16.38 -15.11 13.01
N GLY A 261 -16.04 -15.87 14.06
CA GLY A 261 -16.66 -17.16 14.41
C GLY A 261 -18.01 -17.07 15.13
N ASN A 262 -18.55 -15.88 15.37
CA ASN A 262 -19.87 -15.73 16.01
C ASN A 262 -20.93 -15.32 14.95
N PRO A 263 -21.81 -16.25 14.51
CA PRO A 263 -22.77 -15.98 13.43
C PRO A 263 -23.87 -14.95 13.78
N ALA A 264 -23.95 -14.50 15.02
CA ALA A 264 -24.99 -13.59 15.51
C ALA A 264 -24.82 -12.10 15.17
N LYS A 265 -23.80 -11.70 14.37
CA LYS A 265 -23.56 -10.29 13.97
C LYS A 265 -23.36 -10.10 12.46
N ARG A 266 -24.02 -10.94 11.66
CA ARG A 266 -24.16 -10.68 10.23
C ARG A 266 -25.45 -9.86 10.03
N VAL A 267 -25.33 -8.52 9.94
CA VAL A 267 -26.36 -7.63 9.41
C VAL A 267 -25.69 -6.83 8.31
#